data_e4a9542fe73b7aed81fe2484b58af72f
#
_entry.id   e4a9542fe73b7aed81fe2484b58af72f
#
_cell.length_a   1.000
_cell.length_b   1.000
_cell.length_c   1.000
_cell.angle_alpha   90.00
_cell.angle_beta   90.00
_cell.angle_gamma   90.00
#
_symmetry.space_group_name_H-M   'P 1'
#
loop_
_entity.id
_entity.type
_entity.pdbx_description
1 polymer ?
#
loop_
_entity_poly.entity_id
_entity_poly.type
_entity_poly.pdbx_seq_one_letter_code
_entity_poly.pdbx_strand_id
1 'polypeptide(L)'
;IIYASAKNGFAMREVHENNEDMTPLFQAIVQHVPPPKISSEPFFQMLVSNLDYSDYLGRIALGRIVSGRVVVGDSIVCIQRDGRRERATVTALFTYEGLEQVEIKHATAGEIVGLTGFEEVYIGETLTDREERVPLQFVDIDPPTIRMHILVNDSPFAGRDGKYVTARHLRERLTRETRGNVSLQVSDTETAGVFEINARGEMQIAILVEQMRREGYEVMVSRPEAIFHRDEDGKLLEPLENLYVDLPNENLGDILQSIANRKGEILGMDHHASRVSIEAIIPTRGLIGFETDLVNLTRGEGLMSHLFREYAPFKGEIGGRGRGVMVSMEYGVSTAYALNNIQARGRLFIGPQEDVYEGMIVGENARPEDLPVNPCKAKHLTNMRSQGEGKGIQLEAPLRMTLERAIEYIDIDEYVEATPRSLRLRKRILDATARKRAAAAA
;
A
#
# COMPACT_ATOMS: atom_id res chain seq x y z
N ILE A 1 30.35 19.79 3.12
CA ILE A 1 30.06 18.47 3.74
C ILE A 1 29.79 18.72 5.22
N ILE A 2 28.73 18.08 5.77
CA ILE A 2 28.43 18.05 7.21
C ILE A 2 28.36 16.57 7.62
N TYR A 3 29.05 16.22 8.70
CA TYR A 3 28.98 14.90 9.31
C TYR A 3 27.99 14.94 10.45
N ALA A 4 26.98 14.07 10.44
CA ALA A 4 25.90 14.12 11.44
C ALA A 4 25.41 12.74 11.86
N SER A 5 24.94 12.65 13.09
CA SER A 5 24.23 11.48 13.62
C SER A 5 22.92 11.93 14.25
N ALA A 6 21.82 11.75 13.54
CA ALA A 6 20.49 12.10 14.05
C ALA A 6 20.14 11.29 15.33
N LYS A 7 20.55 10.02 15.39
CA LYS A 7 20.35 9.15 16.56
C LYS A 7 21.01 9.68 17.83
N ASN A 8 22.21 10.28 17.67
CA ASN A 8 23.00 10.78 18.80
C ASN A 8 22.85 12.30 18.99
N GLY A 9 22.08 12.98 18.12
CA GLY A 9 21.74 14.40 18.25
C GLY A 9 22.86 15.37 17.97
N PHE A 10 23.89 15.01 17.18
CA PHE A 10 25.01 15.90 16.89
C PHE A 10 25.29 16.06 15.40
N ALA A 11 25.89 17.19 15.02
CA ALA A 11 26.44 17.47 13.70
C ALA A 11 27.79 18.18 13.80
N MET A 12 28.73 17.94 12.87
CA MET A 12 30.05 18.54 12.87
C MET A 12 30.50 18.88 11.43
N ARG A 13 31.36 19.87 11.30
CA ARG A 13 31.95 20.28 9.99
C ARG A 13 33.18 19.44 9.64
N GLU A 14 33.92 19.00 10.66
CA GLU A 14 35.10 18.14 10.54
C GLU A 14 34.91 16.87 11.41
N VAL A 15 35.45 15.74 10.95
CA VAL A 15 35.26 14.42 11.62
C VAL A 15 35.79 14.34 13.05
N HIS A 16 36.73 15.25 13.40
CA HIS A 16 37.36 15.27 14.73
C HIS A 16 36.88 16.42 15.64
N GLU A 17 35.86 17.16 15.20
CA GLU A 17 35.25 18.23 15.96
C GLU A 17 34.35 17.62 17.04
N ASN A 18 34.56 18.03 18.30
CA ASN A 18 33.64 17.66 19.39
C ASN A 18 32.43 18.60 19.39
N ASN A 19 31.30 18.15 18.86
CA ASN A 19 30.06 18.90 18.91
C ASN A 19 28.93 18.01 19.45
N GLU A 20 28.16 18.54 20.38
CA GLU A 20 27.11 17.81 21.10
C GLU A 20 25.69 18.14 20.62
N ASP A 21 25.57 19.00 19.59
CA ASP A 21 24.27 19.45 19.07
C ASP A 21 24.20 19.46 17.54
N MET A 22 23.02 19.76 16.99
CA MET A 22 22.74 19.82 15.56
C MET A 22 22.96 21.22 14.96
N THR A 23 23.45 22.18 15.71
CA THR A 23 23.63 23.58 15.28
C THR A 23 24.41 23.73 13.99
N PRO A 24 25.53 23.02 13.72
CA PRO A 24 26.26 23.13 12.47
C PRO A 24 25.44 22.73 11.24
N LEU A 25 24.56 21.73 11.38
CA LEU A 25 23.65 21.33 10.31
C LEU A 25 22.59 22.40 10.06
N PHE A 26 21.96 22.92 11.11
CA PHE A 26 20.95 23.98 10.98
C PHE A 26 21.53 25.26 10.40
N GLN A 27 22.73 25.64 10.81
CA GLN A 27 23.45 26.79 10.23
C GLN A 27 23.75 26.59 8.73
N ALA A 28 24.17 25.37 8.35
CA ALA A 28 24.42 25.05 6.95
C ALA A 28 23.13 25.10 6.11
N ILE A 29 22.00 24.62 6.65
CA ILE A 29 20.69 24.73 6.00
C ILE A 29 20.33 26.20 5.77
N VAL A 30 20.37 27.02 6.82
CA VAL A 30 20.02 28.45 6.72
C VAL A 30 20.96 29.22 5.74
N GLN A 31 22.23 28.81 5.66
CA GLN A 31 23.23 29.47 4.83
C GLN A 31 23.16 29.06 3.35
N HIS A 32 22.84 27.79 3.07
CA HIS A 32 23.00 27.22 1.71
C HIS A 32 21.67 26.85 1.04
N VAL A 33 20.56 26.67 1.79
CA VAL A 33 19.25 26.36 1.21
C VAL A 33 18.56 27.68 0.84
N PRO A 34 18.24 27.91 -0.43
CA PRO A 34 17.55 29.14 -0.83
C PRO A 34 16.13 29.18 -0.22
N PRO A 35 15.65 30.40 0.12
CA PRO A 35 14.27 30.56 0.58
C PRO A 35 13.27 30.16 -0.53
N PRO A 36 12.01 29.89 -0.19
CA PRO A 36 10.98 29.57 -1.17
C PRO A 36 10.83 30.70 -2.19
N LYS A 37 10.70 30.35 -3.48
CA LYS A 37 10.40 31.31 -4.53
C LYS A 37 8.99 31.85 -4.31
N ILE A 38 8.86 33.13 -4.04
CA ILE A 38 7.58 33.84 -3.90
C ILE A 38 7.42 34.82 -5.06
N SER A 39 6.19 35.04 -5.49
CA SER A 39 5.87 36.11 -6.42
C SER A 39 5.71 37.43 -5.66
N SER A 40 6.19 38.53 -6.23
CA SER A 40 6.02 39.90 -5.69
C SER A 40 4.60 40.46 -5.92
N GLU A 41 3.75 39.73 -6.58
CA GLU A 41 2.37 40.13 -6.87
C GLU A 41 1.58 40.29 -5.56
N PRO A 42 0.80 41.39 -5.43
CA PRO A 42 0.09 41.67 -4.18
C PRO A 42 -1.18 40.84 -3.96
N PHE A 43 -1.62 40.10 -4.97
CA PHE A 43 -2.83 39.30 -4.90
C PHE A 43 -2.58 37.89 -4.40
N PHE A 44 -3.56 37.34 -3.71
CA PHE A 44 -3.49 36.00 -3.18
C PHE A 44 -3.59 34.94 -4.27
N GLN A 45 -2.62 34.01 -4.29
CA GLN A 45 -2.70 32.76 -5.04
C GLN A 45 -2.05 31.61 -4.26
N MET A 46 -2.72 30.47 -4.25
CA MET A 46 -2.26 29.24 -3.66
C MET A 46 -2.65 28.06 -4.55
N LEU A 47 -1.73 27.13 -4.78
CA LEU A 47 -2.02 25.83 -5.40
C LEU A 47 -2.37 24.82 -4.32
N VAL A 48 -3.50 24.14 -4.46
CA VAL A 48 -3.89 23.05 -3.57
C VAL A 48 -3.00 21.84 -3.88
N SER A 49 -2.07 21.53 -2.98
CA SER A 49 -1.11 20.46 -3.15
C SER A 49 -1.52 19.17 -2.45
N ASN A 50 -2.34 19.28 -1.40
CA ASN A 50 -2.86 18.15 -0.65
C ASN A 50 -4.23 18.50 -0.06
N LEU A 51 -4.97 17.48 0.39
CA LEU A 51 -6.24 17.64 1.07
C LEU A 51 -6.19 16.90 2.41
N ASP A 52 -6.85 17.48 3.40
CA ASP A 52 -7.17 16.85 4.66
C ASP A 52 -8.67 16.97 4.94
N TYR A 53 -9.17 16.26 5.92
CA TYR A 53 -10.58 16.30 6.27
C TYR A 53 -10.79 16.23 7.78
N SER A 54 -11.59 17.14 8.28
CA SER A 54 -12.08 17.14 9.66
C SER A 54 -13.60 16.99 9.67
N ASP A 55 -14.15 16.11 10.50
CA ASP A 55 -15.61 15.96 10.66
C ASP A 55 -16.28 17.24 11.16
N TYR A 56 -15.50 18.16 11.74
CA TYR A 56 -15.97 19.44 12.29
C TYR A 56 -15.80 20.59 11.28
N LEU A 57 -14.70 20.63 10.55
CA LEU A 57 -14.32 21.74 9.67
C LEU A 57 -14.60 21.45 8.18
N GLY A 58 -14.90 20.20 7.82
CA GLY A 58 -15.02 19.77 6.44
C GLY A 58 -13.66 19.56 5.76
N ARG A 59 -13.58 19.81 4.46
CA ARG A 59 -12.34 19.72 3.68
C ARG A 59 -11.37 20.83 4.04
N ILE A 60 -10.10 20.48 4.15
CA ILE A 60 -9.00 21.39 4.41
C ILE A 60 -8.08 21.36 3.17
N ALA A 61 -8.03 22.46 2.45
CA ALA A 61 -7.15 22.62 1.30
C ALA A 61 -5.74 22.99 1.78
N LEU A 62 -4.78 22.10 1.57
CA LEU A 62 -3.38 22.27 1.97
C LEU A 62 -2.56 22.74 0.78
N GLY A 63 -1.74 23.77 0.96
CA GLY A 63 -0.88 24.25 -0.08
C GLY A 63 0.10 25.32 0.38
N ARG A 64 1.00 25.72 -0.52
CA ARG A 64 1.89 26.85 -0.30
C ARG A 64 1.31 28.10 -0.98
N ILE A 65 1.28 29.19 -0.24
CA ILE A 65 0.93 30.52 -0.82
C ILE A 65 2.05 30.96 -1.76
N VAL A 66 1.70 31.15 -3.02
CA VAL A 66 2.64 31.57 -4.08
C VAL A 66 2.81 33.09 -4.09
N SER A 67 1.71 33.85 -3.89
CA SER A 67 1.68 35.30 -3.87
C SER A 67 0.64 35.86 -2.90
N GLY A 68 0.82 37.09 -2.48
CA GLY A 68 -0.10 37.85 -1.66
C GLY A 68 -0.24 37.36 -0.23
N ARG A 69 -1.42 37.55 0.33
CA ARG A 69 -1.79 37.14 1.71
C ARG A 69 -3.25 36.71 1.76
N VAL A 70 -3.59 35.94 2.78
CA VAL A 70 -4.96 35.53 3.09
C VAL A 70 -5.26 35.73 4.56
N VAL A 71 -6.49 36.09 4.89
CA VAL A 71 -6.99 36.32 6.26
C VAL A 71 -8.25 35.51 6.46
N VAL A 72 -8.51 35.03 7.68
CA VAL A 72 -9.78 34.41 8.02
C VAL A 72 -10.94 35.39 7.80
N GLY A 73 -11.96 34.98 7.06
CA GLY A 73 -13.09 35.81 6.62
C GLY A 73 -12.94 36.36 5.21
N ASP A 74 -11.79 36.22 4.55
CA ASP A 74 -11.61 36.63 3.17
C ASP A 74 -12.54 35.83 2.22
N SER A 75 -13.09 36.50 1.21
CA SER A 75 -13.76 35.84 0.08
C SER A 75 -12.72 35.45 -0.96
N ILE A 76 -12.57 34.17 -1.22
CA ILE A 76 -11.64 33.63 -2.20
C ILE A 76 -12.38 32.79 -3.25
N VAL A 77 -11.74 32.59 -4.39
CA VAL A 77 -12.25 31.85 -5.54
C VAL A 77 -11.42 30.61 -5.75
N CYS A 78 -12.05 29.46 -5.80
CA CYS A 78 -11.48 28.22 -6.27
C CYS A 78 -11.65 28.12 -7.79
N ILE A 79 -10.54 28.05 -8.53
CA ILE A 79 -10.53 27.83 -9.98
C ILE A 79 -10.32 26.33 -10.18
N GLN A 80 -11.37 25.63 -10.60
CA GLN A 80 -11.41 24.19 -10.81
C GLN A 80 -10.73 23.79 -12.14
N ARG A 81 -10.40 22.50 -12.28
CA ARG A 81 -9.74 21.95 -13.48
C ARG A 81 -10.53 22.21 -14.78
N ASP A 82 -11.84 22.13 -14.74
CA ASP A 82 -12.73 22.38 -15.90
C ASP A 82 -12.97 23.87 -16.20
N GLY A 83 -12.30 24.76 -15.44
CA GLY A 83 -12.43 26.21 -15.58
C GLY A 83 -13.61 26.80 -14.80
N ARG A 84 -14.42 26.00 -14.11
CA ARG A 84 -15.45 26.50 -13.19
C ARG A 84 -14.79 27.30 -12.06
N ARG A 85 -15.50 28.31 -11.58
CA ARG A 85 -15.02 29.22 -10.54
C ARG A 85 -16.05 29.30 -9.44
N GLU A 86 -15.67 28.88 -8.27
CA GLU A 86 -16.53 28.79 -7.09
C GLU A 86 -16.02 29.74 -6.01
N ARG A 87 -16.91 30.60 -5.50
CA ARG A 87 -16.56 31.48 -4.39
C ARG A 87 -16.79 30.80 -3.06
N ALA A 88 -15.84 30.98 -2.16
CA ALA A 88 -15.91 30.50 -0.79
C ALA A 88 -15.37 31.54 0.19
N THR A 89 -15.76 31.44 1.44
CA THR A 89 -15.23 32.27 2.52
C THR A 89 -14.28 31.42 3.37
N VAL A 90 -13.08 31.92 3.62
CA VAL A 90 -12.12 31.27 4.51
C VAL A 90 -12.67 31.22 5.93
N THR A 91 -13.09 30.05 6.39
CA THR A 91 -13.69 29.87 7.73
C THR A 91 -12.63 29.64 8.81
N ALA A 92 -11.54 28.96 8.47
CA ALA A 92 -10.39 28.81 9.34
C ALA A 92 -9.09 28.66 8.52
N LEU A 93 -7.98 29.03 9.13
CA LEU A 93 -6.65 29.00 8.55
C LEU A 93 -5.69 28.33 9.53
N PHE A 94 -4.88 27.38 9.04
CA PHE A 94 -3.97 26.59 9.85
C PHE A 94 -2.55 26.64 9.29
N THR A 95 -1.58 26.57 10.18
CA THR A 95 -0.20 26.26 9.89
C THR A 95 0.24 25.02 10.66
N TYR A 96 1.44 24.53 10.42
CA TYR A 96 1.99 23.37 11.09
C TYR A 96 3.24 23.74 11.91
N GLU A 97 3.19 23.49 13.21
CA GLU A 97 4.33 23.61 14.11
C GLU A 97 4.78 22.20 14.52
N GLY A 98 5.83 21.69 13.88
CA GLY A 98 6.20 20.27 14.00
C GLY A 98 5.13 19.37 13.40
N LEU A 99 4.46 18.56 14.23
CA LEU A 99 3.36 17.67 13.83
C LEU A 99 1.98 18.21 14.22
N GLU A 100 1.93 19.34 14.92
CA GLU A 100 0.68 19.92 15.40
C GLU A 100 0.13 20.94 14.41
N GLN A 101 -1.18 20.91 14.22
CA GLN A 101 -1.92 21.87 13.43
C GLN A 101 -2.32 23.05 14.32
N VAL A 102 -1.84 24.25 13.99
CA VAL A 102 -2.05 25.47 14.77
C VAL A 102 -2.93 26.43 13.99
N GLU A 103 -4.02 26.88 14.59
CA GLU A 103 -4.91 27.87 13.97
C GLU A 103 -4.26 29.27 13.98
N ILE A 104 -4.29 29.94 12.83
CA ILE A 104 -3.75 31.28 12.62
C ILE A 104 -4.79 32.18 12.01
N LYS A 105 -4.60 33.51 12.15
CA LYS A 105 -5.55 34.50 11.61
C LYS A 105 -5.21 34.96 10.22
N HIS A 106 -3.96 34.94 9.82
CA HIS A 106 -3.48 35.37 8.50
C HIS A 106 -2.22 34.60 8.11
N ALA A 107 -1.96 34.53 6.82
CA ALA A 107 -0.75 33.95 6.25
C ALA A 107 -0.32 34.71 4.97
N THR A 108 0.97 34.59 4.64
CA THR A 108 1.61 35.33 3.54
C THR A 108 2.32 34.42 2.56
N ALA A 109 2.72 34.99 1.42
CA ALA A 109 3.45 34.24 0.39
C ALA A 109 4.69 33.54 0.95
N GLY A 110 4.87 32.25 0.56
CA GLY A 110 5.93 31.35 1.02
C GLY A 110 5.50 30.39 2.11
N GLU A 111 4.45 30.69 2.87
CA GLU A 111 3.96 29.83 3.95
C GLU A 111 3.15 28.65 3.42
N ILE A 112 3.23 27.51 4.10
CA ILE A 112 2.40 26.32 3.87
C ILE A 112 1.24 26.39 4.87
N VAL A 113 0.03 26.36 4.33
CA VAL A 113 -1.18 26.54 5.12
C VAL A 113 -2.28 25.55 4.74
N GLY A 114 -3.20 25.34 5.67
CA GLY A 114 -4.48 24.68 5.43
C GLY A 114 -5.63 25.71 5.49
N LEU A 115 -6.47 25.74 4.47
CA LEU A 115 -7.65 26.60 4.40
C LEU A 115 -8.93 25.77 4.41
N THR A 116 -9.95 26.25 5.11
CA THR A 116 -11.29 25.67 5.12
C THR A 116 -12.32 26.66 4.63
N GLY A 117 -13.51 26.15 4.28
CA GLY A 117 -14.62 26.96 3.77
C GLY A 117 -15.12 26.56 2.38
N PHE A 118 -14.54 25.51 1.80
CA PHE A 118 -14.93 24.95 0.51
C PHE A 118 -15.79 23.71 0.70
N GLU A 119 -16.88 23.60 -0.05
CA GLU A 119 -17.67 22.36 -0.14
C GLU A 119 -16.94 21.33 -1.02
N GLU A 120 -16.46 21.79 -2.17
CA GLU A 120 -15.70 21.00 -3.12
C GLU A 120 -14.38 21.71 -3.43
N VAL A 121 -13.29 21.03 -3.21
CA VAL A 121 -11.93 21.44 -3.59
C VAL A 121 -11.09 20.21 -3.84
N TYR A 122 -10.23 20.26 -4.89
CA TYR A 122 -9.41 19.14 -5.30
C TYR A 122 -7.94 19.55 -5.45
N ILE A 123 -7.05 18.55 -5.40
CA ILE A 123 -5.62 18.76 -5.61
C ILE A 123 -5.37 19.29 -7.02
N GLY A 124 -4.48 20.26 -7.15
CA GLY A 124 -4.14 20.91 -8.42
C GLY A 124 -4.98 22.15 -8.72
N GLU A 125 -6.06 22.40 -7.98
CA GLU A 125 -6.88 23.60 -8.13
C GLU A 125 -6.19 24.84 -7.55
N THR A 126 -6.53 26.00 -8.10
CA THR A 126 -5.96 27.29 -7.68
C THR A 126 -6.95 28.05 -6.83
N LEU A 127 -6.53 28.43 -5.63
CA LEU A 127 -7.24 29.38 -4.77
C LEU A 127 -6.70 30.79 -4.98
N THR A 128 -7.58 31.78 -5.17
CA THR A 128 -7.21 33.16 -5.48
C THR A 128 -8.22 34.16 -4.93
N ASP A 129 -7.85 35.45 -4.93
CA ASP A 129 -8.70 36.53 -4.42
C ASP A 129 -9.75 37.03 -5.42
N ARG A 130 -9.63 36.72 -6.73
CA ARG A 130 -10.50 37.21 -7.79
C ARG A 130 -10.74 36.21 -8.90
N GLU A 131 -11.89 36.29 -9.53
CA GLU A 131 -12.31 35.39 -10.62
C GLU A 131 -11.47 35.56 -11.90
N GLU A 132 -10.99 36.78 -12.20
CA GLU A 132 -10.28 37.06 -13.45
C GLU A 132 -8.82 36.56 -13.46
N ARG A 133 -8.34 35.98 -12.37
CA ARG A 133 -6.97 35.49 -12.27
C ARG A 133 -6.71 34.28 -13.15
N VAL A 134 -5.50 34.20 -13.66
CA VAL A 134 -5.02 33.02 -14.37
C VAL A 134 -4.69 31.92 -13.33
N PRO A 135 -5.20 30.71 -13.52
CA PRO A 135 -4.85 29.60 -12.61
C PRO A 135 -3.36 29.29 -12.66
N LEU A 136 -2.83 28.81 -11.56
CA LEU A 136 -1.49 28.24 -11.50
C LEU A 136 -1.45 26.95 -12.35
N GLN A 137 -0.24 26.53 -12.73
CA GLN A 137 -0.10 25.29 -13.50
C GLN A 137 -0.73 24.12 -12.72
N PHE A 138 -1.72 23.50 -13.33
CA PHE A 138 -2.41 22.37 -12.76
C PHE A 138 -1.44 21.18 -12.63
N VAL A 139 -1.48 20.48 -11.50
CA VAL A 139 -0.72 19.25 -11.29
C VAL A 139 -1.67 18.08 -11.54
N ASP A 140 -1.44 17.36 -12.63
CA ASP A 140 -2.17 16.14 -12.91
C ASP A 140 -1.79 15.05 -11.92
N ILE A 141 -2.82 14.38 -11.42
CA ILE A 141 -2.66 13.20 -10.58
C ILE A 141 -2.85 11.97 -11.45
N ASP A 142 -1.87 11.06 -11.46
CA ASP A 142 -1.97 9.82 -12.23
C ASP A 142 -3.23 9.04 -11.85
N PRO A 143 -3.91 8.42 -12.81
CA PRO A 143 -5.07 7.60 -12.54
C PRO A 143 -4.69 6.36 -11.72
N PRO A 144 -5.64 5.76 -11.00
CA PRO A 144 -5.41 4.48 -10.34
C PRO A 144 -5.12 3.39 -11.38
N THR A 145 -4.13 2.57 -11.10
CA THR A 145 -3.67 1.48 -11.98
C THR A 145 -3.97 0.09 -11.42
N ILE A 146 -4.30 0.01 -10.12
CA ILE A 146 -4.58 -1.24 -9.40
C ILE A 146 -5.97 -1.19 -8.78
N ARG A 147 -6.67 -2.31 -8.88
CA ARG A 147 -7.96 -2.58 -8.25
C ARG A 147 -7.82 -3.71 -7.23
N MET A 148 -8.51 -3.58 -6.10
CA MET A 148 -8.67 -4.63 -5.09
C MET A 148 -10.09 -4.58 -4.53
N HIS A 149 -10.53 -5.70 -3.94
CA HIS A 149 -11.77 -5.74 -3.18
C HIS A 149 -11.48 -5.78 -1.68
N ILE A 150 -12.16 -4.94 -0.94
CA ILE A 150 -12.25 -5.03 0.52
C ILE A 150 -13.65 -5.52 0.87
N LEU A 151 -13.72 -6.59 1.67
CA LEU A 151 -14.95 -7.28 1.98
C LEU A 151 -15.16 -7.36 3.50
N VAL A 152 -16.42 -7.52 3.89
CA VAL A 152 -16.75 -7.90 5.26
C VAL A 152 -16.14 -9.27 5.56
N ASN A 153 -15.57 -9.42 6.75
CA ASN A 153 -15.06 -10.71 7.21
C ASN A 153 -16.22 -11.69 7.48
N ASP A 154 -16.33 -12.72 6.67
CA ASP A 154 -17.32 -13.81 6.80
C ASP A 154 -16.68 -15.14 7.25
N SER A 155 -15.45 -15.08 7.75
CA SER A 155 -14.75 -16.27 8.26
C SER A 155 -15.43 -16.84 9.49
N PRO A 156 -15.21 -18.14 9.83
CA PRO A 156 -15.69 -18.73 11.09
C PRO A 156 -15.17 -18.02 12.35
N PHE A 157 -14.18 -17.16 12.22
CA PHE A 157 -13.61 -16.38 13.32
C PHE A 157 -14.02 -14.89 13.31
N ALA A 158 -14.92 -14.50 12.42
CA ALA A 158 -15.41 -13.13 12.35
C ALA A 158 -15.97 -12.65 13.71
N GLY A 159 -15.61 -11.41 14.10
CA GLY A 159 -16.07 -10.79 15.33
C GLY A 159 -15.33 -11.22 16.60
N ARG A 160 -14.27 -12.04 16.50
CA ARG A 160 -13.47 -12.42 17.68
C ARG A 160 -12.48 -11.36 18.11
N ASP A 161 -11.94 -10.60 17.19
CA ASP A 161 -10.84 -9.68 17.42
C ASP A 161 -11.25 -8.21 17.28
N GLY A 162 -12.15 -7.91 16.33
CA GLY A 162 -12.53 -6.55 15.97
C GLY A 162 -13.89 -6.12 16.49
N LYS A 163 -14.08 -4.80 16.57
CA LYS A 163 -15.36 -4.17 16.94
C LYS A 163 -16.23 -3.88 15.71
N TYR A 164 -15.61 -3.57 14.58
CA TYR A 164 -16.27 -3.12 13.36
C TYR A 164 -16.24 -4.22 12.30
N VAL A 165 -17.34 -4.98 12.22
CA VAL A 165 -17.46 -6.21 11.42
C VAL A 165 -18.62 -6.18 10.42
N THR A 166 -19.27 -5.03 10.23
CA THR A 166 -20.45 -4.93 9.37
C THR A 166 -20.16 -4.12 8.10
N ALA A 167 -20.91 -4.39 7.02
CA ALA A 167 -20.83 -3.65 5.77
C ALA A 167 -21.05 -2.14 5.96
N ARG A 168 -21.93 -1.74 6.90
CA ARG A 168 -22.17 -0.34 7.22
C ARG A 168 -20.93 0.34 7.77
N HIS A 169 -20.29 -0.26 8.77
CA HIS A 169 -19.06 0.29 9.36
C HIS A 169 -17.95 0.42 8.30
N LEU A 170 -17.83 -0.61 7.45
CA LEU A 170 -16.83 -0.62 6.39
C LEU A 170 -17.06 0.49 5.37
N ARG A 171 -18.31 0.66 4.91
CA ARG A 171 -18.70 1.75 3.99
C ARG A 171 -18.40 3.12 4.58
N GLU A 172 -18.83 3.37 5.81
CA GLU A 172 -18.62 4.66 6.50
C GLU A 172 -17.12 4.98 6.60
N ARG A 173 -16.28 3.99 6.93
CA ARG A 173 -14.83 4.17 7.02
C ARG A 173 -14.19 4.43 5.65
N LEU A 174 -14.56 3.66 4.62
CA LEU A 174 -14.04 3.83 3.27
C LEU A 174 -14.47 5.18 2.66
N THR A 175 -15.72 5.59 2.87
CA THR A 175 -16.20 6.91 2.45
C THR A 175 -15.45 8.04 3.16
N ARG A 176 -15.11 7.88 4.44
CA ARG A 176 -14.29 8.86 5.16
C ARG A 176 -12.89 8.98 4.54
N GLU A 177 -12.29 7.85 4.15
CA GLU A 177 -10.96 7.84 3.51
C GLU A 177 -10.95 8.62 2.21
N THR A 178 -11.96 8.46 1.35
CA THR A 178 -12.01 9.16 0.05
C THR A 178 -12.16 10.68 0.16
N ARG A 179 -12.56 11.20 1.31
CA ARG A 179 -12.66 12.66 1.53
C ARG A 179 -11.31 13.35 1.62
N GLY A 180 -10.31 12.67 2.23
CA GLY A 180 -8.94 13.19 2.35
C GLY A 180 -7.98 12.62 1.32
N ASN A 181 -8.27 11.46 0.74
CA ASN A 181 -7.39 10.73 -0.16
C ASN A 181 -7.96 10.66 -1.58
N VAL A 182 -7.64 11.65 -2.40
CA VAL A 182 -8.18 11.79 -3.77
C VAL A 182 -7.62 10.77 -4.77
N SER A 183 -6.51 10.11 -4.43
CA SER A 183 -5.92 9.06 -5.27
C SER A 183 -6.58 7.70 -5.05
N LEU A 184 -7.46 7.59 -4.06
CA LEU A 184 -8.22 6.39 -3.74
C LEU A 184 -9.66 6.56 -4.21
N GLN A 185 -10.14 5.62 -5.01
CA GLN A 185 -11.54 5.56 -5.43
C GLN A 185 -12.20 4.35 -4.81
N VAL A 186 -13.39 4.53 -4.28
CA VAL A 186 -14.18 3.47 -3.66
C VAL A 186 -15.53 3.39 -4.35
N SER A 187 -15.92 2.20 -4.78
CA SER A 187 -17.22 1.93 -5.38
C SER A 187 -17.88 0.70 -4.77
N ASP A 188 -19.21 0.72 -4.73
CA ASP A 188 -20.00 -0.44 -4.36
C ASP A 188 -19.98 -1.46 -5.49
N THR A 189 -19.92 -2.74 -5.15
CA THR A 189 -20.10 -3.82 -6.13
C THR A 189 -21.56 -4.35 -6.10
N GLU A 190 -21.92 -5.20 -7.03
CA GLU A 190 -23.22 -5.88 -7.05
C GLU A 190 -23.43 -6.77 -5.82
N THR A 191 -22.35 -7.21 -5.19
CA THR A 191 -22.39 -8.06 -4.00
C THR A 191 -22.36 -7.21 -2.73
N ALA A 192 -23.41 -7.33 -1.92
CA ALA A 192 -23.50 -6.60 -0.66
C ALA A 192 -22.30 -6.91 0.27
N GLY A 193 -21.69 -5.86 0.82
CA GLY A 193 -20.53 -6.00 1.73
C GLY A 193 -19.18 -6.18 1.04
N VAL A 194 -19.14 -6.08 -0.29
CA VAL A 194 -17.93 -6.05 -1.10
C VAL A 194 -17.75 -4.67 -1.71
N PHE A 195 -16.61 -4.06 -1.49
CA PHE A 195 -16.24 -2.74 -2.00
C PHE A 195 -15.05 -2.85 -2.93
N GLU A 196 -15.16 -2.24 -4.10
CA GLU A 196 -14.05 -2.12 -5.03
C GLU A 196 -13.24 -0.88 -4.68
N ILE A 197 -11.93 -1.06 -4.55
CA ILE A 197 -10.97 0.00 -4.24
C ILE A 197 -9.99 0.10 -5.41
N ASN A 198 -9.94 1.29 -6.02
CA ASN A 198 -8.98 1.61 -7.05
C ASN A 198 -7.91 2.53 -6.48
N ALA A 199 -6.64 2.16 -6.65
CA ALA A 199 -5.48 2.85 -6.09
C ALA A 199 -4.31 2.89 -7.09
N ARG A 200 -3.30 3.69 -6.82
CA ARG A 200 -2.09 3.75 -7.65
C ARG A 200 -1.15 2.58 -7.45
N GLY A 201 -1.18 1.96 -6.27
CA GLY A 201 -0.32 0.85 -5.92
C GLY A 201 -0.87 0.05 -4.74
N GLU A 202 -0.39 -1.18 -4.60
CA GLU A 202 -0.79 -2.12 -3.56
C GLU A 202 -0.45 -1.62 -2.15
N MET A 203 0.68 -0.90 -2.01
CA MET A 203 1.11 -0.34 -0.73
C MET A 203 0.09 0.67 -0.16
N GLN A 204 -0.56 1.46 -1.01
CA GLN A 204 -1.59 2.40 -0.57
C GLN A 204 -2.76 1.67 0.09
N ILE A 205 -3.18 0.55 -0.49
CA ILE A 205 -4.26 -0.28 0.07
C ILE A 205 -3.79 -1.02 1.33
N ALA A 206 -2.56 -1.52 1.35
CA ALA A 206 -1.99 -2.17 2.53
C ALA A 206 -1.94 -1.22 3.73
N ILE A 207 -1.54 0.04 3.54
CA ILE A 207 -1.54 1.08 4.58
C ILE A 207 -2.97 1.33 5.08
N LEU A 208 -3.94 1.49 4.18
CA LEU A 208 -5.34 1.67 4.54
C LEU A 208 -5.86 0.50 5.41
N VAL A 209 -5.61 -0.73 4.97
CA VAL A 209 -6.04 -1.93 5.71
C VAL A 209 -5.36 -2.03 7.07
N GLU A 210 -4.06 -1.69 7.16
CA GLU A 210 -3.33 -1.68 8.44
C GLU A 210 -3.87 -0.60 9.40
N GLN A 211 -4.23 0.58 8.91
CA GLN A 211 -4.90 1.60 9.72
C GLN A 211 -6.26 1.12 10.21
N MET A 212 -7.06 0.51 9.34
CA MET A 212 -8.36 -0.07 9.71
C MET A 212 -8.21 -1.15 10.78
N ARG A 213 -7.21 -2.02 10.69
CA ARG A 213 -6.89 -3.01 11.72
C ARG A 213 -6.63 -2.36 13.08
N ARG A 214 -5.82 -1.29 13.11
CA ARG A 214 -5.51 -0.53 14.34
C ARG A 214 -6.73 0.19 14.92
N GLU A 215 -7.65 0.62 14.06
CA GLU A 215 -8.93 1.19 14.45
C GLU A 215 -9.93 0.14 15.00
N GLY A 216 -9.67 -1.16 14.82
CA GLY A 216 -10.50 -2.25 15.30
C GLY A 216 -11.45 -2.86 14.28
N TYR A 217 -11.19 -2.67 12.99
CA TYR A 217 -11.92 -3.32 11.89
C TYR A 217 -11.41 -4.74 11.63
N GLU A 218 -12.32 -5.61 11.24
CA GLU A 218 -12.00 -6.89 10.60
C GLU A 218 -12.46 -6.85 9.16
N VAL A 219 -11.54 -7.11 8.24
CA VAL A 219 -11.80 -7.08 6.80
C VAL A 219 -11.17 -8.25 6.09
N MET A 220 -11.71 -8.59 4.93
CA MET A 220 -11.05 -9.46 3.96
C MET A 220 -10.58 -8.63 2.77
N VAL A 221 -9.45 -9.02 2.20
CA VAL A 221 -8.82 -8.32 1.08
C VAL A 221 -8.54 -9.31 -0.03
N SER A 222 -8.89 -8.96 -1.27
CA SER A 222 -8.57 -9.75 -2.45
C SER A 222 -7.15 -9.50 -2.95
N ARG A 223 -6.70 -10.32 -3.90
CA ARG A 223 -5.49 -10.06 -4.68
C ARG A 223 -5.60 -8.73 -5.42
N PRO A 224 -4.51 -7.96 -5.55
CA PRO A 224 -4.46 -6.80 -6.44
C PRO A 224 -4.54 -7.22 -7.90
N GLU A 225 -5.30 -6.48 -8.68
CA GLU A 225 -5.47 -6.67 -10.12
C GLU A 225 -5.18 -5.35 -10.85
N ALA A 226 -4.49 -5.40 -11.99
CA ALA A 226 -4.33 -4.21 -12.81
C ALA A 226 -5.66 -3.80 -13.45
N ILE A 227 -5.89 -2.50 -13.58
CA ILE A 227 -7.07 -1.96 -14.23
C ILE A 227 -6.82 -1.91 -15.73
N PHE A 228 -7.59 -2.70 -16.48
CA PHE A 228 -7.53 -2.73 -17.93
C PHE A 228 -8.52 -1.75 -18.55
N HIS A 229 -8.13 -1.17 -19.68
CA HIS A 229 -9.02 -0.38 -20.54
C HIS A 229 -9.24 -1.06 -21.89
N ARG A 230 -10.20 -0.59 -22.66
CA ARG A 230 -10.38 -0.98 -24.06
C ARG A 230 -10.27 0.26 -24.93
N ASP A 231 -9.55 0.14 -26.05
CA ASP A 231 -9.50 1.20 -27.05
C ASP A 231 -10.81 1.27 -27.87
N GLU A 232 -10.87 2.20 -28.82
CA GLU A 232 -12.03 2.39 -29.70
C GLU A 232 -12.31 1.16 -30.57
N ASP A 233 -11.30 0.36 -30.86
CA ASP A 233 -11.40 -0.91 -31.61
C ASP A 233 -11.78 -2.11 -30.70
N GLY A 234 -11.93 -1.90 -29.38
CA GLY A 234 -12.23 -2.94 -28.40
C GLY A 234 -11.03 -3.78 -27.94
N LYS A 235 -9.79 -3.44 -28.36
CA LYS A 235 -8.57 -4.14 -27.94
C LYS A 235 -8.26 -3.83 -26.48
N LEU A 236 -7.78 -4.84 -25.77
CA LEU A 236 -7.41 -4.73 -24.37
C LEU A 236 -6.11 -3.95 -24.20
N LEU A 237 -6.15 -2.91 -23.40
CA LEU A 237 -5.02 -2.09 -22.98
C LEU A 237 -4.71 -2.33 -21.51
N GLU A 238 -3.42 -2.44 -21.19
CA GLU A 238 -2.93 -2.54 -19.81
C GLU A 238 -2.05 -1.36 -19.44
N PRO A 239 -2.02 -0.96 -18.16
CA PRO A 239 -1.15 0.11 -17.68
C PRO A 239 0.30 -0.37 -17.68
N LEU A 240 1.19 0.45 -18.26
CA LEU A 240 2.63 0.27 -18.24
C LEU A 240 3.28 1.29 -17.32
N GLU A 241 4.37 0.89 -16.68
CA GLU A 241 5.15 1.72 -15.79
C GLU A 241 6.62 1.76 -16.19
N ASN A 242 7.26 2.92 -15.99
CA ASN A 242 8.70 3.03 -16.01
C ASN A 242 9.21 2.48 -14.69
N LEU A 243 10.07 1.47 -14.75
CA LEU A 243 10.69 0.83 -13.60
C LEU A 243 12.17 1.20 -13.55
N TYR A 244 12.63 1.68 -12.41
CA TYR A 244 14.02 1.94 -12.10
C TYR A 244 14.45 1.02 -10.97
N VAL A 245 15.52 0.24 -11.19
CA VAL A 245 16.07 -0.68 -10.19
C VAL A 245 17.54 -0.42 -10.00
N ASP A 246 17.99 -0.27 -8.77
CA ASP A 246 19.41 -0.19 -8.40
C ASP A 246 19.78 -1.37 -7.50
N LEU A 247 20.78 -2.16 -7.90
CA LEU A 247 21.12 -3.42 -7.24
C LEU A 247 22.61 -3.75 -7.34
N PRO A 248 23.12 -4.67 -6.49
CA PRO A 248 24.49 -5.20 -6.60
C PRO A 248 24.70 -5.97 -7.91
N ASN A 249 25.86 -5.83 -8.53
CA ASN A 249 26.20 -6.49 -9.80
C ASN A 249 26.01 -8.02 -9.77
N GLU A 250 26.22 -8.65 -8.62
CA GLU A 250 26.10 -10.10 -8.45
C GLU A 250 24.67 -10.64 -8.67
N ASN A 251 23.64 -9.81 -8.44
CA ASN A 251 22.24 -10.19 -8.58
C ASN A 251 21.64 -9.80 -9.94
N LEU A 252 22.43 -9.22 -10.84
CA LEU A 252 21.95 -8.69 -12.13
C LEU A 252 21.20 -9.75 -12.95
N GLY A 253 21.75 -10.94 -13.09
CA GLY A 253 21.17 -12.01 -13.92
C GLY A 253 19.77 -12.44 -13.46
N ASP A 254 19.61 -12.63 -12.14
CA ASP A 254 18.34 -13.06 -11.53
C ASP A 254 17.26 -11.99 -11.70
N ILE A 255 17.63 -10.71 -11.53
CA ILE A 255 16.68 -9.59 -11.67
C ILE A 255 16.29 -9.37 -13.12
N LEU A 256 17.22 -9.44 -14.09
CA LEU A 256 16.89 -9.38 -15.52
C LEU A 256 15.92 -10.50 -15.93
N GLN A 257 16.15 -11.72 -15.44
CA GLN A 257 15.26 -12.85 -15.68
C GLN A 257 13.88 -12.62 -15.04
N SER A 258 13.83 -12.08 -13.84
CA SER A 258 12.57 -11.75 -13.15
C SER A 258 11.77 -10.70 -13.92
N ILE A 259 12.41 -9.61 -14.39
CA ILE A 259 11.78 -8.56 -15.21
C ILE A 259 11.25 -9.16 -16.51
N ALA A 260 12.04 -9.99 -17.22
CA ALA A 260 11.64 -10.62 -18.48
C ALA A 260 10.43 -11.55 -18.31
N ASN A 261 10.41 -12.38 -17.25
CA ASN A 261 9.29 -13.27 -16.93
C ASN A 261 8.00 -12.50 -16.65
N ARG A 262 8.11 -11.28 -16.16
CA ARG A 262 7.02 -10.35 -15.86
C ARG A 262 6.66 -9.44 -17.05
N LYS A 263 7.13 -9.76 -18.26
CA LYS A 263 6.90 -9.01 -19.51
C LYS A 263 7.49 -7.60 -19.51
N GLY A 264 8.50 -7.36 -18.66
CA GLY A 264 9.26 -6.12 -18.67
C GLY A 264 10.24 -6.07 -19.85
N GLU A 265 10.49 -4.87 -20.34
CA GLU A 265 11.37 -4.54 -21.43
C GLU A 265 12.46 -3.59 -20.95
N ILE A 266 13.72 -4.00 -21.07
CA ILE A 266 14.87 -3.21 -20.60
C ILE A 266 15.14 -2.08 -21.60
N LEU A 267 15.21 -0.85 -21.12
CA LEU A 267 15.54 0.33 -21.90
C LEU A 267 17.03 0.68 -21.81
N GLY A 268 17.62 0.54 -20.63
CA GLY A 268 19.01 0.90 -20.38
C GLY A 268 19.56 0.27 -19.12
N MET A 269 20.89 0.22 -19.06
CA MET A 269 21.63 -0.22 -17.86
C MET A 269 22.90 0.61 -17.72
N ASP A 270 23.10 1.13 -16.53
CA ASP A 270 24.29 1.89 -16.17
C ASP A 270 25.08 1.18 -15.05
N HIS A 271 26.34 0.89 -15.32
CA HIS A 271 27.22 0.20 -14.37
C HIS A 271 28.04 1.18 -13.54
N HIS A 272 27.93 1.06 -12.21
CA HIS A 272 28.66 1.87 -11.24
C HIS A 272 29.45 0.96 -10.30
N ALA A 273 30.75 0.83 -10.51
CA ALA A 273 31.64 0.02 -9.66
C ALA A 273 31.05 -1.34 -9.19
N SER A 274 30.40 -1.38 -8.02
CA SER A 274 29.80 -2.58 -7.42
C SER A 274 28.28 -2.70 -7.65
N ARG A 275 27.64 -1.70 -8.27
CA ARG A 275 26.19 -1.64 -8.46
C ARG A 275 25.81 -1.43 -9.92
N VAL A 276 24.60 -1.76 -10.27
CA VAL A 276 24.00 -1.51 -11.58
C VAL A 276 22.63 -0.90 -11.42
N SER A 277 22.36 0.14 -12.22
CA SER A 277 21.04 0.75 -12.32
C SER A 277 20.38 0.28 -13.62
N ILE A 278 19.14 -0.21 -13.54
CA ILE A 278 18.35 -0.70 -14.66
C ILE A 278 17.17 0.24 -14.87
N GLU A 279 16.94 0.62 -16.12
CA GLU A 279 15.71 1.28 -16.55
C GLU A 279 14.92 0.33 -17.45
N ALA A 280 13.62 0.12 -17.14
CA ALA A 280 12.76 -0.79 -17.85
C ALA A 280 11.33 -0.27 -17.97
N ILE A 281 10.56 -0.79 -18.93
CA ILE A 281 9.09 -0.63 -19.00
C ILE A 281 8.47 -1.96 -18.63
N ILE A 282 7.55 -1.96 -17.67
CA ILE A 282 6.90 -3.17 -17.17
C ILE A 282 5.38 -2.96 -17.06
N PRO A 283 4.53 -3.98 -17.36
CA PRO A 283 3.12 -3.90 -17.02
C PRO A 283 2.91 -3.78 -15.51
N THR A 284 1.96 -2.94 -15.04
CA THR A 284 1.65 -2.79 -13.60
C THR A 284 1.41 -4.13 -12.91
N ARG A 285 0.73 -5.09 -13.57
CA ARG A 285 0.55 -6.46 -13.02
C ARG A 285 1.86 -7.24 -12.86
N GLY A 286 2.92 -6.86 -13.57
CA GLY A 286 4.26 -7.42 -13.41
C GLY A 286 4.98 -6.89 -12.18
N LEU A 287 4.58 -5.75 -11.63
CA LEU A 287 5.14 -5.19 -10.40
C LEU A 287 4.59 -5.87 -9.15
N ILE A 288 3.39 -6.47 -9.22
CA ILE A 288 2.80 -7.17 -8.07
C ILE A 288 3.76 -8.25 -7.56
N GLY A 289 4.23 -8.09 -6.32
CA GLY A 289 5.21 -8.97 -5.68
C GLY A 289 6.66 -8.85 -6.20
N PHE A 290 6.95 -7.95 -7.14
CA PHE A 290 8.31 -7.77 -7.65
C PHE A 290 9.26 -7.15 -6.60
N GLU A 291 8.75 -6.23 -5.78
CA GLU A 291 9.53 -5.62 -4.69
C GLU A 291 9.97 -6.68 -3.67
N THR A 292 9.08 -7.58 -3.27
CA THR A 292 9.41 -8.71 -2.39
C THR A 292 10.45 -9.64 -3.01
N ASP A 293 10.35 -9.94 -4.31
CA ASP A 293 11.35 -10.73 -5.01
C ASP A 293 12.71 -10.01 -5.06
N LEU A 294 12.73 -8.72 -5.37
CA LEU A 294 13.94 -7.90 -5.40
C LEU A 294 14.65 -7.92 -4.03
N VAL A 295 13.91 -7.63 -2.96
CA VAL A 295 14.44 -7.64 -1.59
C VAL A 295 15.01 -9.02 -1.22
N ASN A 296 14.32 -10.10 -1.57
CA ASN A 296 14.79 -11.46 -1.26
C ASN A 296 16.03 -11.84 -2.08
N LEU A 297 16.04 -11.56 -3.38
CA LEU A 297 17.15 -11.89 -4.28
C LEU A 297 18.42 -11.08 -3.95
N THR A 298 18.25 -9.81 -3.57
CA THR A 298 19.37 -8.92 -3.25
C THR A 298 19.68 -8.83 -1.76
N ARG A 299 19.06 -9.65 -0.91
CA ARG A 299 19.20 -9.63 0.56
C ARG A 299 18.94 -8.26 1.19
N GLY A 300 18.03 -7.50 0.59
CA GLY A 300 17.65 -6.15 1.03
C GLY A 300 18.51 -5.02 0.49
N GLU A 301 19.46 -5.29 -0.40
CA GLU A 301 20.32 -4.25 -0.98
C GLU A 301 19.76 -3.63 -2.26
N GLY A 302 18.75 -4.26 -2.89
CA GLY A 302 18.07 -3.74 -4.07
C GLY A 302 17.11 -2.62 -3.71
N LEU A 303 17.08 -1.59 -4.55
CA LEU A 303 16.13 -0.48 -4.46
C LEU A 303 15.36 -0.40 -5.77
N MET A 304 14.07 -0.07 -5.69
CA MET A 304 13.27 0.19 -6.89
C MET A 304 12.39 1.42 -6.73
N SER A 305 12.05 2.01 -7.85
CA SER A 305 10.99 2.99 -7.98
C SER A 305 10.27 2.79 -9.30
N HIS A 306 9.00 3.13 -9.35
CA HIS A 306 8.21 3.02 -10.55
C HIS A 306 7.23 4.19 -10.68
N LEU A 307 6.89 4.53 -11.93
CA LEU A 307 5.96 5.61 -12.26
C LEU A 307 5.07 5.17 -13.42
N PHE A 308 3.78 5.49 -13.32
CA PHE A 308 2.85 5.29 -14.43
C PHE A 308 3.38 5.96 -15.71
N ARG A 309 3.31 5.26 -16.83
CA ARG A 309 3.73 5.74 -18.14
C ARG A 309 2.53 6.00 -19.05
N GLU A 310 1.84 4.94 -19.43
CA GLU A 310 0.76 4.97 -20.39
C GLU A 310 -0.03 3.66 -20.40
N TYR A 311 -1.18 3.64 -21.07
CA TYR A 311 -1.88 2.41 -21.40
C TYR A 311 -1.42 1.91 -22.77
N ALA A 312 -1.06 0.63 -22.88
CA ALA A 312 -0.58 -0.01 -24.10
C ALA A 312 -1.23 -1.39 -24.33
N PRO A 313 -1.14 -1.95 -25.52
CA PRO A 313 -1.71 -3.27 -25.81
C PRO A 313 -1.20 -4.36 -24.84
N PHE A 314 -2.10 -5.25 -24.44
CA PHE A 314 -1.83 -6.35 -23.54
C PHE A 314 -0.65 -7.22 -24.00
N LYS A 315 0.39 -7.37 -23.16
CA LYS A 315 1.65 -8.08 -23.47
C LYS A 315 1.58 -9.61 -23.27
N GLY A 316 0.38 -10.18 -23.12
CA GLY A 316 0.18 -11.61 -22.89
C GLY A 316 0.26 -12.01 -21.40
N GLU A 317 0.02 -13.27 -21.10
CA GLU A 317 -0.07 -13.76 -19.72
C GLU A 317 1.29 -13.68 -18.99
N ILE A 318 1.22 -13.32 -17.71
CA ILE A 318 2.33 -13.45 -16.75
C ILE A 318 2.02 -14.67 -15.90
N GLY A 319 2.98 -15.56 -15.71
CA GLY A 319 2.82 -16.73 -14.86
C GLY A 319 2.42 -16.34 -13.43
N GLY A 320 1.45 -17.05 -12.87
CA GLY A 320 1.05 -16.90 -11.47
C GLY A 320 2.05 -17.53 -10.50
N ARG A 321 1.65 -17.66 -9.24
CA ARG A 321 2.43 -18.36 -8.22
C ARG A 321 2.69 -19.81 -8.67
N GLY A 322 3.97 -20.17 -8.81
CA GLY A 322 4.40 -21.50 -9.28
C GLY A 322 4.18 -22.64 -8.27
N ARG A 323 3.65 -22.35 -7.08
CA ARG A 323 3.41 -23.29 -5.99
C ARG A 323 1.99 -23.19 -5.49
N GLY A 324 1.40 -24.34 -5.14
CA GLY A 324 0.12 -24.41 -4.49
C GLY A 324 0.19 -24.08 -3.00
N VAL A 325 -0.94 -24.17 -2.30
CA VAL A 325 -1.05 -23.95 -0.87
C VAL A 325 -1.52 -25.19 -0.13
N MET A 326 -1.17 -25.28 1.14
CA MET A 326 -1.71 -26.28 2.07
C MET A 326 -2.97 -25.72 2.72
N VAL A 327 -4.12 -26.37 2.47
CA VAL A 327 -5.43 -25.90 2.91
C VAL A 327 -5.96 -26.80 4.00
N SER A 328 -6.35 -26.22 5.14
CA SER A 328 -6.97 -26.97 6.24
C SER A 328 -8.31 -27.58 5.81
N MET A 329 -8.52 -28.85 6.19
CA MET A 329 -9.78 -29.58 6.01
C MET A 329 -10.63 -29.59 7.28
N GLU A 330 -10.10 -29.09 8.40
CA GLU A 330 -10.69 -29.24 9.72
C GLU A 330 -10.77 -27.91 10.45
N TYR A 331 -11.75 -27.85 11.34
CA TYR A 331 -11.86 -26.80 12.34
C TYR A 331 -11.30 -27.33 13.66
N GLY A 332 -10.41 -26.57 14.30
CA GLY A 332 -9.83 -26.95 15.59
C GLY A 332 -8.54 -26.25 15.90
N VAL A 333 -7.72 -26.86 16.73
CA VAL A 333 -6.42 -26.35 17.15
C VAL A 333 -5.30 -27.18 16.54
N SER A 334 -4.33 -26.53 15.93
CA SER A 334 -3.18 -27.19 15.32
C SER A 334 -2.33 -27.91 16.36
N THR A 335 -1.85 -29.11 16.01
CA THR A 335 -1.00 -29.91 16.89
C THR A 335 0.43 -30.02 16.37
N ALA A 336 1.41 -30.06 17.26
CA ALA A 336 2.81 -30.25 16.88
C ALA A 336 3.01 -31.55 16.09
N TYR A 337 2.26 -32.61 16.41
CA TYR A 337 2.31 -33.88 15.70
C TYR A 337 1.84 -33.77 14.25
N ALA A 338 0.71 -33.10 14.00
CA ALA A 338 0.20 -32.90 12.66
C ALA A 338 1.16 -32.01 11.84
N LEU A 339 1.59 -30.89 12.41
CA LEU A 339 2.50 -29.95 11.73
C LEU A 339 3.83 -30.61 11.35
N ASN A 340 4.39 -31.48 12.20
CA ASN A 340 5.59 -32.23 11.89
C ASN A 340 5.45 -33.14 10.65
N ASN A 341 4.26 -33.72 10.45
CA ASN A 341 3.98 -34.52 9.27
C ASN A 341 3.73 -33.68 8.01
N ILE A 342 3.20 -32.46 8.18
CA ILE A 342 2.85 -31.55 7.10
C ILE A 342 4.08 -30.77 6.60
N GLN A 343 5.02 -30.38 7.49
CA GLN A 343 6.21 -29.59 7.11
C GLN A 343 7.09 -30.27 6.05
N ALA A 344 7.07 -31.60 5.94
CA ALA A 344 7.76 -32.32 4.88
C ALA A 344 7.20 -32.05 3.46
N ARG A 345 6.03 -31.43 3.36
CA ARG A 345 5.33 -31.12 2.11
C ARG A 345 5.55 -29.69 1.62
N GLY A 346 6.09 -28.83 2.50
CA GLY A 346 6.33 -27.42 2.18
C GLY A 346 6.50 -26.57 3.42
N ARG A 347 6.35 -25.28 3.31
CA ARG A 347 6.63 -24.31 4.36
C ARG A 347 5.36 -23.93 5.11
N LEU A 348 5.36 -24.03 6.43
CA LEU A 348 4.20 -23.69 7.27
C LEU A 348 4.08 -22.16 7.52
N PHE A 349 2.83 -21.67 7.62
CA PHE A 349 2.50 -20.31 8.03
C PHE A 349 1.99 -20.24 9.46
N ILE A 350 1.60 -21.38 10.04
CA ILE A 350 1.07 -21.50 11.40
C ILE A 350 2.02 -22.32 12.28
N GLY A 351 1.98 -22.05 13.57
CA GLY A 351 2.63 -22.84 14.61
C GLY A 351 1.66 -23.79 15.32
N PRO A 352 2.15 -24.59 16.29
CA PRO A 352 1.29 -25.42 17.13
C PRO A 352 0.42 -24.55 18.07
N GLN A 353 -0.75 -25.09 18.44
CA GLN A 353 -1.74 -24.45 19.30
C GLN A 353 -2.38 -23.17 18.71
N GLU A 354 -2.41 -23.06 17.40
CA GLU A 354 -3.15 -22.03 16.70
C GLU A 354 -4.50 -22.54 16.23
N ASP A 355 -5.53 -21.71 16.38
CA ASP A 355 -6.87 -21.99 15.86
C ASP A 355 -6.86 -22.00 14.34
N VAL A 356 -7.49 -23.00 13.73
CA VAL A 356 -7.65 -23.14 12.29
C VAL A 356 -9.10 -23.52 11.95
N TYR A 357 -9.49 -23.20 10.72
CA TYR A 357 -10.80 -23.59 10.20
C TYR A 357 -10.67 -24.18 8.79
N GLU A 358 -11.69 -24.89 8.34
CA GLU A 358 -11.74 -25.45 6.99
C GLU A 358 -11.61 -24.33 5.94
N GLY A 359 -10.74 -24.53 4.95
CA GLY A 359 -10.45 -23.53 3.91
C GLY A 359 -9.39 -22.51 4.29
N MET A 360 -8.90 -22.49 5.53
CA MET A 360 -7.75 -21.66 5.93
C MET A 360 -6.46 -22.20 5.30
N ILE A 361 -5.62 -21.31 4.78
CA ILE A 361 -4.31 -21.65 4.23
C ILE A 361 -3.30 -21.69 5.37
N VAL A 362 -2.70 -22.85 5.57
CA VAL A 362 -1.79 -23.12 6.69
C VAL A 362 -0.32 -23.22 6.28
N GLY A 363 -0.05 -23.14 4.96
CA GLY A 363 1.32 -23.18 4.45
C GLY A 363 1.38 -23.17 2.92
N GLU A 364 2.60 -23.05 2.39
CA GLU A 364 2.94 -23.19 0.98
C GLU A 364 3.27 -24.64 0.66
N ASN A 365 2.69 -25.21 -0.40
CA ASN A 365 3.04 -26.53 -0.89
C ASN A 365 4.32 -26.47 -1.74
N ALA A 366 5.17 -27.47 -1.66
CA ALA A 366 6.34 -27.60 -2.52
C ALA A 366 5.99 -27.90 -4.00
N ARG A 367 4.74 -28.33 -4.27
CA ARG A 367 4.21 -28.62 -5.60
C ARG A 367 3.23 -27.53 -6.07
N PRO A 368 2.97 -27.45 -7.39
CA PRO A 368 2.07 -26.44 -7.93
C PRO A 368 0.59 -26.58 -7.50
N GLU A 369 0.19 -27.79 -7.10
CA GLU A 369 -1.21 -28.07 -6.74
C GLU A 369 -1.49 -27.77 -5.27
N ASP A 370 -2.72 -27.36 -4.97
CA ASP A 370 -3.19 -27.20 -3.60
C ASP A 370 -3.30 -28.54 -2.89
N LEU A 371 -2.83 -28.59 -1.66
CA LEU A 371 -2.81 -29.79 -0.84
C LEU A 371 -3.78 -29.65 0.34
N PRO A 372 -4.87 -30.43 0.39
CA PRO A 372 -5.72 -30.50 1.58
C PRO A 372 -4.97 -31.23 2.71
N VAL A 373 -4.93 -30.61 3.89
CA VAL A 373 -4.21 -31.13 5.06
C VAL A 373 -5.08 -31.08 6.32
N ASN A 374 -4.79 -31.95 7.29
CA ASN A 374 -5.42 -31.90 8.61
C ASN A 374 -4.36 -31.46 9.66
N PRO A 375 -4.33 -30.17 10.05
CA PRO A 375 -3.38 -29.67 11.03
C PRO A 375 -3.77 -29.96 12.48
N CYS A 376 -4.98 -30.47 12.72
CA CYS A 376 -5.54 -30.74 14.06
C CYS A 376 -5.34 -32.19 14.53
N LYS A 377 -4.79 -33.07 13.68
CA LYS A 377 -4.66 -34.49 13.98
C LYS A 377 -3.82 -34.74 15.23
N ALA A 378 -4.43 -35.34 16.25
CA ALA A 378 -3.73 -35.75 17.46
C ALA A 378 -2.95 -37.06 17.25
N LYS A 379 -1.86 -37.25 18.01
CA LYS A 379 -1.16 -38.51 18.06
C LYS A 379 -2.06 -39.54 18.75
N HIS A 380 -2.40 -40.64 18.09
CA HIS A 380 -3.05 -41.77 18.77
C HIS A 380 -2.08 -42.34 19.80
N LEU A 381 -2.54 -42.39 21.05
CA LEU A 381 -1.83 -43.11 22.10
C LEU A 381 -1.96 -44.62 21.81
N THR A 382 -0.88 -45.21 21.31
CA THR A 382 -0.78 -46.67 21.24
C THR A 382 -0.07 -47.17 22.52
N ASN A 383 -0.59 -48.23 23.13
CA ASN A 383 0.01 -48.84 24.30
C ASN A 383 1.38 -49.48 24.08
N MET A 384 1.92 -49.45 22.87
CA MET A 384 3.27 -49.86 22.56
C MET A 384 4.26 -48.75 22.97
N ARG A 385 4.98 -48.95 24.05
CA ARG A 385 6.21 -48.19 24.33
C ARG A 385 7.24 -48.56 23.26
N SER A 386 7.31 -47.80 22.18
CA SER A 386 8.52 -47.85 21.33
C SER A 386 9.65 -47.29 22.14
N GLN A 387 10.61 -48.17 22.52
CA GLN A 387 11.93 -47.82 22.95
C GLN A 387 12.66 -47.17 21.74
N GLY A 388 12.39 -45.93 21.44
CA GLY A 388 13.02 -45.20 20.39
C GLY A 388 13.14 -43.75 20.83
N GLU A 389 14.35 -43.43 21.27
CA GLU A 389 14.95 -42.11 21.36
C GLU A 389 13.99 -40.92 21.49
N GLY A 390 14.03 -40.27 22.65
CA GLY A 390 13.32 -39.03 22.96
C GLY A 390 13.79 -37.83 22.13
N LYS A 391 13.83 -37.99 20.80
CA LYS A 391 13.93 -36.84 19.89
C LYS A 391 12.59 -36.11 19.94
N GLY A 392 12.57 -34.99 20.63
CA GLY A 392 11.40 -34.09 20.62
C GLY A 392 11.01 -33.75 19.17
N ILE A 393 9.73 -33.47 18.93
CA ILE A 393 9.24 -33.00 17.63
C ILE A 393 9.97 -31.70 17.30
N GLN A 394 10.75 -31.69 16.23
CA GLN A 394 11.47 -30.52 15.74
C GLN A 394 10.63 -29.88 14.64
N LEU A 395 10.05 -28.71 14.92
CA LEU A 395 9.31 -27.92 13.94
C LEU A 395 10.20 -26.76 13.47
N GLU A 396 10.19 -26.54 12.17
CA GLU A 396 10.75 -25.31 11.61
C GLU A 396 9.89 -24.12 12.03
N ALA A 397 10.51 -22.95 12.18
CA ALA A 397 9.77 -21.73 12.49
C ALA A 397 8.81 -21.40 11.34
N PRO A 398 7.52 -21.16 11.65
CA PRO A 398 6.55 -20.82 10.62
C PRO A 398 6.88 -19.47 9.98
N LEU A 399 6.63 -19.37 8.67
CA LEU A 399 6.75 -18.11 7.94
C LEU A 399 5.58 -17.20 8.36
N ARG A 400 5.89 -16.16 9.13
CA ARG A 400 4.92 -15.11 9.46
C ARG A 400 4.91 -14.07 8.34
N MET A 401 3.75 -13.86 7.76
CA MET A 401 3.59 -12.86 6.70
C MET A 401 3.20 -11.51 7.30
N THR A 402 3.78 -10.43 6.77
CA THR A 402 3.24 -9.08 6.94
C THR A 402 1.99 -8.93 6.06
N LEU A 403 1.23 -7.87 6.24
CA LEU A 403 0.04 -7.63 5.43
C LEU A 403 0.37 -7.46 3.95
N GLU A 404 1.40 -6.67 3.65
CA GLU A 404 1.90 -6.43 2.30
C GLU A 404 2.25 -7.76 1.62
N ARG A 405 3.08 -8.55 2.28
CA ARG A 405 3.50 -9.86 1.75
C ARG A 405 2.31 -10.83 1.58
N ALA A 406 1.33 -10.76 2.47
CA ALA A 406 0.13 -11.59 2.38
C ALA A 406 -0.72 -11.21 1.16
N ILE A 407 -0.89 -9.90 0.90
CA ILE A 407 -1.63 -9.37 -0.26
C ILE A 407 -0.95 -9.75 -1.58
N GLU A 408 0.38 -9.64 -1.67
CA GLU A 408 1.15 -10.05 -2.84
C GLU A 408 1.13 -11.57 -3.07
N TYR A 409 1.09 -12.35 -1.99
CA TYR A 409 1.20 -13.80 -2.04
C TYR A 409 -0.07 -14.49 -2.52
N ILE A 410 -1.25 -14.01 -2.15
CA ILE A 410 -2.53 -14.68 -2.44
C ILE A 410 -2.83 -14.77 -3.93
N ASP A 411 -3.55 -15.82 -4.33
CA ASP A 411 -4.03 -16.00 -5.69
C ASP A 411 -5.49 -15.51 -5.86
N ILE A 412 -6.02 -15.55 -7.08
CA ILE A 412 -7.34 -15.02 -7.44
C ILE A 412 -8.49 -15.67 -6.68
N ASP A 413 -8.33 -16.92 -6.26
CA ASP A 413 -9.30 -17.69 -5.47
C ASP A 413 -9.05 -17.63 -3.96
N GLU A 414 -8.22 -16.68 -3.50
CA GLU A 414 -7.80 -16.54 -2.11
C GLU A 414 -8.09 -15.15 -1.57
N TYR A 415 -8.18 -15.03 -0.25
CA TYR A 415 -8.32 -13.78 0.49
C TYR A 415 -7.34 -13.71 1.66
N VAL A 416 -6.94 -12.49 2.00
CA VAL A 416 -6.32 -12.18 3.29
C VAL A 416 -7.42 -11.77 4.26
N GLU A 417 -7.56 -12.49 5.36
CA GLU A 417 -8.36 -12.07 6.51
C GLU A 417 -7.49 -11.22 7.43
N ALA A 418 -7.79 -9.94 7.51
CA ALA A 418 -7.04 -8.96 8.29
C ALA A 418 -7.87 -8.52 9.50
N THR A 419 -7.40 -8.89 10.71
CA THR A 419 -8.04 -8.54 11.99
C THR A 419 -7.07 -7.74 12.86
N PRO A 420 -7.51 -7.07 13.91
CA PRO A 420 -6.62 -6.35 14.83
C PRO A 420 -5.47 -7.19 15.38
N ARG A 421 -5.68 -8.49 15.57
CA ARG A 421 -4.69 -9.38 16.21
C ARG A 421 -4.04 -10.37 15.26
N SER A 422 -4.67 -10.68 14.12
CA SER A 422 -4.25 -11.79 13.27
C SER A 422 -4.32 -11.44 11.79
N LEU A 423 -3.42 -12.05 11.02
CA LEU A 423 -3.47 -12.13 9.57
C LEU A 423 -3.59 -13.60 9.21
N ARG A 424 -4.63 -13.96 8.46
CA ARG A 424 -4.85 -15.34 8.00
C ARG A 424 -5.10 -15.33 6.51
N LEU A 425 -4.59 -16.32 5.81
CA LEU A 425 -4.89 -16.55 4.41
C LEU A 425 -5.98 -17.62 4.31
N ARG A 426 -6.90 -17.45 3.37
CA ARG A 426 -7.98 -18.43 3.17
C ARG A 426 -8.40 -18.56 1.71
N LYS A 427 -8.99 -19.68 1.36
CA LYS A 427 -9.70 -19.82 0.08
C LYS A 427 -11.01 -19.02 0.10
N ARG A 428 -11.42 -18.51 -1.06
CA ARG A 428 -12.73 -17.83 -1.23
C ARG A 428 -13.87 -18.76 -0.86
N ILE A 429 -13.83 -19.99 -1.36
CA ILE A 429 -14.80 -21.05 -1.05
C ILE A 429 -14.17 -21.93 0.02
N LEU A 430 -14.73 -21.96 1.24
CA LEU A 430 -14.17 -22.71 2.36
C LEU A 430 -14.35 -24.22 2.22
N ASP A 431 -15.53 -24.66 1.78
CA ASP A 431 -15.83 -26.07 1.61
C ASP A 431 -15.04 -26.72 0.47
N ALA A 432 -14.34 -27.82 0.77
CA ALA A 432 -13.46 -28.50 -0.19
C ALA A 432 -14.21 -29.12 -1.37
N THR A 433 -15.44 -29.57 -1.16
CA THR A 433 -16.28 -30.18 -2.22
C THR A 433 -16.81 -29.10 -3.15
N ALA A 434 -17.22 -27.96 -2.59
CA ALA A 434 -17.66 -26.81 -3.37
C ALA A 434 -16.52 -26.25 -4.23
N ARG A 435 -15.27 -26.17 -3.71
CA ARG A 435 -14.09 -25.76 -4.51
C ARG A 435 -13.88 -26.68 -5.71
N LYS A 436 -13.94 -28.00 -5.52
CA LYS A 436 -13.77 -28.96 -6.64
C LYS A 436 -14.86 -28.81 -7.69
N ARG A 437 -16.11 -28.58 -7.28
CA ARG A 437 -17.22 -28.34 -8.22
C ARG A 437 -17.03 -27.04 -9.01
N ALA A 438 -16.63 -25.96 -8.32
CA ALA A 438 -16.35 -24.68 -8.96
C ALA A 438 -15.20 -24.78 -9.98
N ALA A 439 -14.11 -25.47 -9.63
CA ALA A 439 -12.98 -25.70 -10.53
C ALA A 439 -13.33 -26.59 -11.75
N ALA A 440 -14.32 -27.48 -11.63
CA ALA A 440 -14.79 -28.30 -12.74
C ALA A 440 -15.79 -27.57 -13.66
N ALA A 441 -16.35 -26.44 -13.21
CA ALA A 441 -17.31 -25.61 -13.96
C ALA A 441 -16.67 -24.42 -14.68
N ALA A 442 -15.41 -24.08 -14.33
CA ALA A 442 -14.59 -23.03 -14.94
C ALA A 442 -13.75 -23.59 -16.09
#